data_fa28ba8738ef37bda41159595241582a
#
_entry.id   fa28ba8738ef37bda41159595241582a
#
_cell.length_a   1.000
_cell.length_b   1.000
_cell.length_c   1.000
_cell.angle_alpha   90.00
_cell.angle_beta   90.00
_cell.angle_gamma   90.00
#
_symmetry.space_group_name_H-M   'P 1'
#
loop_
_entity.id
_entity.type
_entity.pdbx_description
1 polymer ?
#
loop_
_entity_poly.entity_id
_entity_poly.type
_entity_poly.pdbx_seq_one_letter_code
_entity_poly.pdbx_strand_id
1 'polypeptide(L)'
;MDSQLKKRFMRVIPPALVIVFVCFSLPFLVNSSGQKQAAAKPGEVVFKSLLAERGWYSSDANELEKQIVTLYQKAEVEPNNNVIALILPHAGYRYSGQIAVSGIKTAGKKYKRIVIIGPSHSLPMEEILSVPRVTHYQTPLGKIPLDVEFINELLKYPMFQNVPQAHKYEHSVQIDVPLLQYNREDFKIVPIVAGQCSLETIKKASAILKSLIDSETLVIASSDFTHYGPNYGFVPFTENIQEEIKKLDMGAYEDIARLDAEGFLSYRQKTGATICGYIPIAILLSMFGQDVKAELIRYATSGELMGDYTNSVSYFAIAFSGTWESQPLLEPQSNTPELTEQDKQQLLILARKTMVYAVKNRRVPQESELGV
;
A
#
# COMPACT_ATOMS: atom_id res chain seq x y z
N MET A 1 -12.38 -12.02 -37.42
CA MET A 1 -12.18 -11.47 -36.06
C MET A 1 -10.76 -11.79 -35.60
N ASP A 2 -9.98 -10.79 -35.23
CA ASP A 2 -8.57 -10.96 -34.89
C ASP A 2 -8.41 -11.83 -33.64
N SER A 3 -7.46 -12.76 -33.66
CA SER A 3 -7.15 -13.68 -32.54
C SER A 3 -6.79 -12.96 -31.24
N GLN A 4 -6.38 -11.70 -31.32
CA GLN A 4 -6.05 -10.85 -30.18
C GLN A 4 -7.31 -10.32 -29.47
N LEU A 5 -8.39 -10.05 -30.19
CA LEU A 5 -9.65 -9.59 -29.63
C LEU A 5 -10.32 -10.70 -28.79
N LYS A 6 -10.24 -11.94 -29.26
CA LYS A 6 -10.75 -13.12 -28.56
C LYS A 6 -10.04 -13.37 -27.21
N LYS A 7 -8.71 -13.29 -27.19
CA LYS A 7 -7.91 -13.48 -25.97
C LYS A 7 -8.13 -12.40 -24.92
N ARG A 8 -8.49 -11.17 -25.34
CA ARG A 8 -8.81 -10.07 -24.41
C ARG A 8 -10.20 -10.21 -23.79
N PHE A 9 -11.19 -10.69 -24.57
CA PHE A 9 -12.55 -10.87 -24.05
C PHE A 9 -12.63 -11.93 -22.94
N MET A 10 -11.87 -13.03 -23.07
CA MET A 10 -11.84 -14.11 -22.07
C MET A 10 -11.13 -13.71 -20.77
N ARG A 11 -10.25 -12.70 -20.79
CA ARG A 11 -9.58 -12.19 -19.58
C ARG A 11 -10.39 -11.17 -18.77
N VAL A 12 -11.45 -10.61 -19.37
CA VAL A 12 -12.23 -9.53 -18.77
C VAL A 12 -13.50 -10.04 -18.04
N ILE A 13 -13.92 -11.30 -18.26
CA ILE A 13 -15.08 -11.88 -17.56
C ILE A 13 -14.59 -12.90 -16.53
N PRO A 14 -14.50 -12.54 -15.25
CA PRO A 14 -14.29 -13.55 -14.21
C PRO A 14 -15.53 -14.47 -14.11
N PRO A 15 -15.37 -15.77 -13.76
CA PRO A 15 -16.45 -16.76 -13.75
C PRO A 15 -17.46 -16.62 -12.61
N ALA A 16 -17.67 -15.42 -12.07
CA ALA A 16 -18.53 -15.19 -10.92
C ALA A 16 -19.45 -13.98 -11.12
N LEU A 17 -20.47 -14.11 -11.97
CA LEU A 17 -21.63 -13.24 -11.88
C LEU A 17 -22.91 -13.95 -12.35
N VAL A 18 -23.37 -14.91 -11.53
CA VAL A 18 -24.78 -15.31 -11.48
C VAL A 18 -25.16 -15.31 -10.00
N ILE A 19 -25.65 -14.19 -9.50
CA ILE A 19 -26.32 -14.14 -8.22
C ILE A 19 -27.80 -13.79 -8.48
N VAL A 20 -28.62 -14.83 -8.32
CA VAL A 20 -30.07 -14.74 -8.21
C VAL A 20 -30.42 -14.09 -6.88
N PHE A 21 -31.21 -13.02 -6.91
CA PHE A 21 -31.84 -12.45 -5.73
C PHE A 21 -32.82 -13.47 -5.12
N VAL A 22 -32.52 -13.95 -3.93
CA VAL A 22 -33.50 -14.59 -3.03
C VAL A 22 -33.46 -13.84 -1.72
N CYS A 23 -34.56 -13.12 -1.44
CA CYS A 23 -34.82 -12.56 -0.10
C CYS A 23 -35.07 -13.68 0.87
N PHE A 24 -34.25 -13.82 1.91
CA PHE A 24 -34.57 -14.53 3.11
C PHE A 24 -34.23 -13.69 4.35
N SER A 25 -35.27 -13.41 5.10
CA SER A 25 -35.22 -12.89 6.46
C SER A 25 -34.64 -13.94 7.40
N LEU A 26 -33.63 -13.61 8.19
CA LEU A 26 -33.13 -14.44 9.29
C LEU A 26 -32.83 -13.61 10.54
N PRO A 27 -33.02 -14.21 11.71
CA PRO A 27 -33.16 -13.51 12.98
C PRO A 27 -31.81 -13.20 13.65
N PHE A 28 -31.87 -12.21 14.51
CA PHE A 28 -30.82 -11.74 15.41
C PHE A 28 -30.22 -12.87 16.25
N LEU A 29 -28.87 -12.99 16.21
CA LEU A 29 -28.10 -13.59 17.29
C LEU A 29 -27.31 -12.47 17.98
N VAL A 30 -27.71 -12.20 19.22
CA VAL A 30 -27.05 -11.29 20.14
C VAL A 30 -25.78 -11.96 20.64
N ASN A 31 -24.62 -11.40 20.35
CA ASN A 31 -23.38 -11.78 21.01
C ASN A 31 -22.95 -10.65 21.96
N SER A 32 -22.86 -11.05 23.24
CA SER A 32 -22.63 -10.17 24.38
C SER A 32 -21.15 -9.78 24.52
N SER A 33 -20.78 -8.69 23.91
CA SER A 33 -19.68 -7.83 24.36
C SER A 33 -20.02 -6.41 23.93
N GLY A 34 -20.30 -5.57 24.92
CA GLY A 34 -20.96 -4.28 24.73
C GLY A 34 -20.07 -3.17 24.15
N GLN A 35 -19.62 -3.32 22.93
CA GLN A 35 -19.17 -2.20 22.11
C GLN A 35 -20.24 -1.92 21.06
N LYS A 36 -20.97 -0.80 21.23
CA LYS A 36 -21.88 -0.26 20.23
C LYS A 36 -21.04 0.13 18.99
N GLN A 37 -20.99 -0.75 17.99
CA GLN A 37 -20.57 -0.34 16.66
C GLN A 37 -21.55 0.73 16.15
N ALA A 38 -21.07 1.95 15.95
CA ALA A 38 -21.86 2.99 15.31
C ALA A 38 -22.24 2.52 13.90
N ALA A 39 -23.55 2.49 13.61
CA ALA A 39 -24.05 2.13 12.28
C ALA A 39 -23.45 3.04 11.21
N ALA A 40 -23.04 2.49 10.06
CA ALA A 40 -22.55 3.25 8.94
C ALA A 40 -23.61 4.25 8.46
N LYS A 41 -23.19 5.49 8.22
CA LYS A 41 -24.07 6.51 7.62
C LYS A 41 -24.37 6.10 6.16
N PRO A 42 -25.58 6.43 5.61
CA PRO A 42 -25.85 6.16 4.20
C PRO A 42 -24.76 6.73 3.29
N GLY A 43 -24.19 5.89 2.41
CA GLY A 43 -23.08 6.23 1.53
C GLY A 43 -21.69 5.97 2.12
N GLU A 44 -21.56 5.58 3.38
CA GLU A 44 -20.29 5.26 4.03
C GLU A 44 -19.92 3.78 3.78
N VAL A 45 -18.75 3.54 3.17
CA VAL A 45 -18.15 2.22 2.99
C VAL A 45 -16.89 2.14 3.84
N VAL A 46 -16.91 1.28 4.88
CA VAL A 46 -15.85 1.20 5.89
C VAL A 46 -15.04 -0.09 5.71
N PHE A 47 -13.73 0.06 5.59
CA PHE A 47 -12.79 -1.05 5.67
C PHE A 47 -12.32 -1.19 7.13
N LYS A 48 -12.56 -2.35 7.73
CA LYS A 48 -12.11 -2.65 9.09
C LYS A 48 -10.74 -3.33 9.04
N SER A 49 -9.73 -2.69 9.63
CA SER A 49 -8.40 -3.29 9.82
C SER A 49 -8.48 -4.53 10.73
N LEU A 50 -7.80 -5.60 10.33
CA LEU A 50 -7.68 -6.83 11.11
C LEU A 50 -6.39 -6.90 11.94
N LEU A 51 -5.55 -5.87 11.92
CA LEU A 51 -4.22 -5.90 12.56
C LEU A 51 -4.32 -6.02 14.08
N ALA A 52 -5.28 -5.36 14.69
CA ALA A 52 -5.54 -5.46 16.12
C ALA A 52 -5.90 -6.90 16.52
N GLU A 53 -6.79 -7.55 15.78
CA GLU A 53 -7.21 -8.94 16.03
C GLU A 53 -6.05 -9.94 15.82
N ARG A 54 -5.05 -9.56 15.01
CA ARG A 54 -3.83 -10.35 14.75
C ARG A 54 -2.67 -10.03 15.69
N GLY A 55 -2.87 -9.14 16.66
CA GLY A 55 -1.88 -8.82 17.70
C GLY A 55 -0.73 -7.90 17.27
N TRP A 56 -0.89 -7.14 16.16
CA TRP A 56 0.11 -6.17 15.71
C TRP A 56 0.19 -4.94 16.64
N TYR A 57 -0.95 -4.59 17.22
CA TYR A 57 -1.13 -3.61 18.28
C TYR A 57 -2.40 -3.97 19.09
N SER A 58 -2.65 -3.29 20.22
CA SER A 58 -3.80 -3.59 21.07
C SER A 58 -5.14 -3.36 20.35
N SER A 59 -6.10 -4.27 20.56
CA SER A 59 -7.49 -4.10 20.10
C SER A 59 -8.34 -3.21 21.04
N ASP A 60 -7.88 -3.01 22.27
CA ASP A 60 -8.47 -2.05 23.20
C ASP A 60 -7.97 -0.65 22.89
N ALA A 61 -8.88 0.29 22.64
CA ALA A 61 -8.53 1.66 22.24
C ALA A 61 -7.71 2.39 23.31
N ASN A 62 -8.03 2.21 24.59
CA ASN A 62 -7.31 2.90 25.68
C ASN A 62 -5.90 2.35 25.86
N GLU A 63 -5.74 1.02 25.72
CA GLU A 63 -4.42 0.39 25.79
C GLU A 63 -3.58 0.77 24.56
N LEU A 64 -4.17 0.82 23.38
CA LEU A 64 -3.50 1.28 22.17
C LEU A 64 -3.04 2.73 22.30
N GLU A 65 -3.91 3.61 22.79
CA GLU A 65 -3.57 5.02 23.03
C GLU A 65 -2.43 5.17 24.02
N LYS A 66 -2.44 4.47 25.17
CA LYS A 66 -1.33 4.45 26.13
C LYS A 66 -0.02 3.97 25.52
N GLN A 67 -0.08 2.92 24.69
CA GLN A 67 1.08 2.42 23.98
C GLN A 67 1.64 3.48 23.04
N ILE A 68 0.80 4.15 22.27
CA ILE A 68 1.19 5.21 21.33
C ILE A 68 1.76 6.42 22.08
N VAL A 69 1.09 6.88 23.15
CA VAL A 69 1.60 7.96 24.03
C VAL A 69 3.01 7.67 24.49
N THR A 70 3.26 6.44 24.95
CA THR A 70 4.58 6.03 25.43
C THR A 70 5.64 6.09 24.32
N LEU A 71 5.28 5.68 23.09
CA LEU A 71 6.18 5.77 21.94
C LEU A 71 6.51 7.23 21.59
N TYR A 72 5.49 8.11 21.57
CA TYR A 72 5.68 9.54 21.30
C TYR A 72 6.52 10.27 22.37
N GLN A 73 6.35 9.92 23.63
CA GLN A 73 7.15 10.48 24.74
C GLN A 73 8.63 10.08 24.63
N LYS A 74 8.91 8.87 24.17
CA LYS A 74 10.29 8.37 23.98
C LYS A 74 10.94 8.82 22.68
N ALA A 75 10.19 9.41 21.77
CA ALA A 75 10.73 9.89 20.51
C ALA A 75 11.40 11.27 20.72
N GLU A 76 12.70 11.26 20.90
CA GLU A 76 13.56 12.44 21.06
C GLU A 76 13.96 12.97 19.67
N VAL A 77 13.04 13.59 18.97
CA VAL A 77 13.25 14.19 17.64
C VAL A 77 12.58 15.56 17.58
N GLU A 78 13.21 16.49 16.86
CA GLU A 78 12.66 17.82 16.61
C GLU A 78 11.80 17.81 15.34
N PRO A 79 10.61 18.44 15.40
CA PRO A 79 9.75 18.56 14.21
C PRO A 79 10.38 19.45 13.13
N ASN A 80 10.29 19.02 11.88
CA ASN A 80 10.71 19.78 10.70
C ASN A 80 9.51 20.02 9.78
N ASN A 81 9.16 21.27 9.56
CA ASN A 81 8.01 21.68 8.75
C ASN A 81 8.23 21.55 7.24
N ASN A 82 9.46 21.27 6.81
CA ASN A 82 9.80 21.07 5.40
C ASN A 82 9.79 19.60 4.98
N VAL A 83 9.44 18.69 5.87
CA VAL A 83 9.31 17.26 5.51
C VAL A 83 8.15 17.10 4.53
N ILE A 84 8.41 16.40 3.43
CA ILE A 84 7.42 16.10 2.39
C ILE A 84 7.17 14.59 2.26
N ALA A 85 8.14 13.77 2.67
CA ALA A 85 7.98 12.33 2.60
C ALA A 85 8.76 11.62 3.72
N LEU A 86 8.37 10.35 3.97
CA LEU A 86 8.99 9.46 4.94
C LEU A 86 9.19 8.06 4.34
N ILE A 87 10.23 7.36 4.78
CA ILE A 87 10.28 5.90 4.77
C ILE A 87 10.05 5.45 6.21
N LEU A 88 9.06 4.57 6.44
CA LEU A 88 8.70 4.05 7.75
C LEU A 88 8.61 2.53 7.74
N PRO A 89 8.97 1.84 8.84
CA PRO A 89 8.85 0.40 8.98
C PRO A 89 7.40 0.01 9.28
N HIS A 90 7.04 -1.26 9.00
CA HIS A 90 5.68 -1.77 9.16
C HIS A 90 5.57 -3.07 9.97
N ALA A 91 6.55 -3.38 10.81
CA ALA A 91 6.42 -4.46 11.78
C ALA A 91 5.47 -4.08 12.93
N GLY A 92 5.10 -5.05 13.77
CA GLY A 92 4.28 -4.78 14.96
C GLY A 92 4.92 -3.76 15.90
N TYR A 93 4.11 -2.98 16.62
CA TYR A 93 4.56 -1.85 17.44
C TYR A 93 5.64 -2.21 18.46
N ARG A 94 5.67 -3.45 18.96
CA ARG A 94 6.72 -3.96 19.84
C ARG A 94 8.13 -3.84 19.23
N TYR A 95 8.23 -3.98 17.92
CA TYR A 95 9.49 -4.02 17.18
C TYR A 95 9.81 -2.68 16.53
N SER A 96 8.90 -2.18 15.72
CA SER A 96 9.17 -1.00 14.89
C SER A 96 8.44 0.28 15.29
N GLY A 97 7.50 0.21 16.26
CA GLY A 97 6.67 1.36 16.62
C GLY A 97 7.46 2.59 17.05
N GLN A 98 8.59 2.41 17.79
CA GLN A 98 9.43 3.53 18.21
C GLN A 98 10.13 4.21 17.02
N ILE A 99 10.52 3.42 16.03
CA ILE A 99 11.18 3.90 14.82
C ILE A 99 10.16 4.67 13.96
N ALA A 100 8.98 4.07 13.73
CA ALA A 100 7.90 4.70 12.98
C ALA A 100 7.48 6.04 13.60
N VAL A 101 7.26 6.08 14.93
CA VAL A 101 6.89 7.31 15.64
C VAL A 101 7.98 8.37 15.56
N SER A 102 9.26 8.01 15.60
CA SER A 102 10.35 8.98 15.40
C SER A 102 10.24 9.68 14.04
N GLY A 103 10.01 8.92 12.97
CA GLY A 103 9.78 9.49 11.64
C GLY A 103 8.51 10.35 11.56
N ILE A 104 7.38 9.85 12.08
CA ILE A 104 6.11 10.60 12.06
C ILE A 104 6.21 11.92 12.82
N LYS A 105 6.86 11.92 13.98
CA LYS A 105 7.05 13.12 14.82
C LYS A 105 7.97 14.14 14.15
N THR A 106 8.96 13.71 13.37
CA THR A 106 9.83 14.60 12.59
C THR A 106 9.03 15.40 11.56
N ALA A 107 7.96 14.85 10.99
CA ALA A 107 7.10 15.56 10.04
C ALA A 107 6.18 16.56 10.77
N GLY A 108 6.69 17.76 11.10
CA GLY A 108 6.04 18.75 11.97
C GLY A 108 4.89 19.51 11.35
N LYS A 109 4.78 19.54 10.01
CA LYS A 109 3.74 20.27 9.28
C LYS A 109 2.36 19.60 9.45
N LYS A 110 1.28 20.37 9.34
CA LYS A 110 -0.07 19.85 9.16
C LYS A 110 -0.28 19.48 7.69
N TYR A 111 -0.62 18.22 7.44
CA TYR A 111 -0.94 17.73 6.10
C TYR A 111 -2.43 17.44 6.01
N LYS A 112 -3.03 17.73 4.85
CA LYS A 112 -4.43 17.38 4.57
C LYS A 112 -4.57 16.00 3.96
N ARG A 113 -3.48 15.50 3.35
CA ARG A 113 -3.45 14.18 2.71
C ARG A 113 -2.18 13.43 3.10
N ILE A 114 -2.32 12.14 3.39
CA ILE A 114 -1.19 11.23 3.59
C ILE A 114 -1.35 10.06 2.63
N VAL A 115 -0.43 9.96 1.67
CA VAL A 115 -0.33 8.83 0.75
C VAL A 115 0.58 7.79 1.39
N ILE A 116 0.11 6.56 1.56
CA ILE A 116 0.88 5.46 2.14
C ILE A 116 1.04 4.39 1.07
N ILE A 117 2.27 4.19 0.61
CA ILE A 117 2.62 3.17 -0.38
C ILE A 117 3.32 2.02 0.34
N GLY A 118 2.74 0.84 0.32
CA GLY A 118 3.32 -0.36 0.95
C GLY A 118 3.39 -1.54 -0.02
N PRO A 119 4.29 -2.51 0.21
CA PRO A 119 4.37 -3.72 -0.61
C PRO A 119 3.19 -4.65 -0.36
N SER A 120 2.87 -5.50 -1.33
CA SER A 120 1.90 -6.57 -1.18
C SER A 120 2.56 -7.83 -0.64
N HIS A 121 2.27 -8.20 0.62
CA HIS A 121 2.76 -9.44 1.23
C HIS A 121 1.78 -10.60 1.09
N SER A 122 0.50 -10.27 0.97
CA SER A 122 -0.58 -11.26 1.06
C SER A 122 -1.13 -11.72 -0.28
N LEU A 123 -0.92 -10.97 -1.34
CA LEU A 123 -1.44 -11.26 -2.68
C LEU A 123 -0.40 -10.95 -3.75
N PRO A 124 0.02 -11.93 -4.57
CA PRO A 124 0.84 -11.65 -5.73
C PRO A 124 0.10 -10.74 -6.72
N MET A 125 0.72 -9.62 -7.07
CA MET A 125 0.25 -8.70 -8.10
C MET A 125 1.45 -8.31 -8.97
N GLU A 126 1.26 -8.27 -10.28
CA GLU A 126 2.29 -7.87 -11.24
C GLU A 126 1.82 -6.63 -12.00
N GLU A 127 2.66 -5.61 -12.05
CA GLU A 127 2.41 -4.32 -12.71
C GLU A 127 1.14 -3.60 -12.23
N ILE A 128 0.73 -3.87 -10.95
CA ILE A 128 -0.50 -3.33 -10.36
C ILE A 128 -0.18 -2.66 -9.02
N LEU A 129 -0.74 -1.48 -8.84
CA LEU A 129 -0.85 -0.76 -7.58
C LEU A 129 -2.33 -0.74 -7.16
N SER A 130 -2.66 -1.39 -6.05
CA SER A 130 -4.05 -1.48 -5.59
C SER A 130 -4.42 -0.30 -4.70
N VAL A 131 -5.56 0.33 -5.01
CA VAL A 131 -6.21 1.36 -4.18
C VAL A 131 -7.62 0.90 -3.81
N PRO A 132 -8.11 1.12 -2.58
CA PRO A 132 -9.40 0.59 -2.14
C PRO A 132 -10.55 1.53 -2.54
N ARG A 133 -11.68 0.97 -2.96
CA ARG A 133 -12.93 1.72 -3.17
C ARG A 133 -13.77 1.74 -1.90
N VAL A 134 -13.25 2.34 -0.84
CA VAL A 134 -13.94 2.56 0.42
C VAL A 134 -13.83 4.03 0.83
N THR A 135 -14.67 4.48 1.75
CA THR A 135 -14.65 5.88 2.20
C THR A 135 -13.87 6.07 3.50
N HIS A 136 -13.73 5.02 4.30
CA HIS A 136 -13.05 5.09 5.61
C HIS A 136 -12.28 3.80 5.91
N TYR A 137 -11.16 3.94 6.63
CA TYR A 137 -10.57 2.85 7.39
C TYR A 137 -11.01 2.94 8.84
N GLN A 138 -11.22 1.78 9.48
CA GLN A 138 -11.57 1.65 10.90
C GLN A 138 -10.40 1.01 11.66
N THR A 139 -9.85 1.73 12.63
CA THR A 139 -8.90 1.24 13.65
C THR A 139 -9.57 1.21 15.01
N PRO A 140 -8.92 0.68 16.07
CA PRO A 140 -9.44 0.81 17.42
C PRO A 140 -9.63 2.26 17.89
N LEU A 141 -8.86 3.21 17.37
CA LEU A 141 -8.98 4.64 17.71
C LEU A 141 -10.11 5.35 16.95
N GLY A 142 -10.81 4.66 16.06
CA GLY A 142 -11.90 5.24 15.30
C GLY A 142 -11.73 5.17 13.79
N LYS A 143 -12.60 5.86 13.07
CA LYS A 143 -12.58 5.91 11.60
C LYS A 143 -11.69 7.04 11.12
N ILE A 144 -10.97 6.79 10.02
CA ILE A 144 -10.22 7.79 9.28
C ILE A 144 -10.72 7.86 7.85
N PRO A 145 -11.02 9.06 7.30
CA PRO A 145 -11.50 9.19 5.94
C PRO A 145 -10.40 8.92 4.91
N LEU A 146 -10.77 8.32 3.79
CA LEU A 146 -9.93 8.23 2.60
C LEU A 146 -10.17 9.44 1.69
N ASP A 147 -9.13 9.83 0.95
CA ASP A 147 -9.26 10.81 -0.12
C ASP A 147 -9.83 10.14 -1.38
N VAL A 148 -11.17 10.01 -1.40
CA VAL A 148 -11.90 9.31 -2.48
C VAL A 148 -11.69 9.98 -3.83
N GLU A 149 -11.56 11.32 -3.86
CA GLU A 149 -11.33 12.07 -5.10
C GLU A 149 -9.96 11.71 -5.68
N PHE A 150 -8.92 11.74 -4.86
CA PHE A 150 -7.57 11.35 -5.26
C PHE A 150 -7.52 9.87 -5.73
N ILE A 151 -8.19 8.97 -5.00
CA ILE A 151 -8.28 7.55 -5.38
C ILE A 151 -8.98 7.39 -6.74
N ASN A 152 -10.06 8.14 -7.00
CA ASN A 152 -10.75 8.08 -8.28
C ASN A 152 -9.89 8.63 -9.43
N GLU A 153 -9.05 9.65 -9.19
CA GLU A 153 -8.08 10.10 -10.19
C GLU A 153 -7.05 9.00 -10.50
N LEU A 154 -6.48 8.34 -9.49
CA LEU A 154 -5.56 7.22 -9.70
C LEU A 154 -6.21 6.09 -10.53
N LEU A 155 -7.45 5.76 -10.25
CA LEU A 155 -8.18 4.68 -10.95
C LEU A 155 -8.44 4.94 -12.44
N LYS A 156 -8.16 6.14 -12.95
CA LYS A 156 -8.19 6.43 -14.39
C LYS A 156 -7.00 5.83 -15.13
N TYR A 157 -5.93 5.45 -14.42
CA TYR A 157 -4.71 4.89 -15.02
C TYR A 157 -4.71 3.36 -14.83
N PRO A 158 -4.47 2.56 -15.90
CA PRO A 158 -4.65 1.10 -15.87
C PRO A 158 -3.85 0.35 -14.82
N MET A 159 -2.69 0.89 -14.39
CA MET A 159 -1.86 0.28 -13.35
C MET A 159 -2.44 0.44 -11.95
N PHE A 160 -3.27 1.45 -11.71
CA PHE A 160 -3.99 1.61 -10.45
C PHE A 160 -5.34 0.91 -10.53
N GLN A 161 -5.52 -0.09 -9.68
CA GLN A 161 -6.73 -0.93 -9.71
C GLN A 161 -7.32 -1.09 -8.32
N ASN A 162 -8.61 -1.36 -8.23
CA ASN A 162 -9.21 -1.77 -6.98
C ASN A 162 -9.17 -3.30 -6.86
N VAL A 163 -8.25 -3.80 -6.01
CA VAL A 163 -8.10 -5.22 -5.69
C VAL A 163 -8.36 -5.40 -4.19
N PRO A 164 -9.62 -5.57 -3.75
CA PRO A 164 -9.97 -5.58 -2.31
C PRO A 164 -9.20 -6.63 -1.50
N GLN A 165 -8.88 -7.78 -2.10
CA GLN A 165 -8.13 -8.86 -1.46
C GLN A 165 -6.71 -8.44 -1.09
N ALA A 166 -6.09 -7.54 -1.87
CA ALA A 166 -4.75 -7.01 -1.57
C ALA A 166 -4.72 -6.18 -0.28
N HIS A 167 -5.85 -5.57 0.11
CA HIS A 167 -5.94 -4.78 1.34
C HIS A 167 -6.35 -5.58 2.57
N LYS A 168 -7.09 -6.69 2.38
CA LYS A 168 -7.78 -7.39 3.48
C LYS A 168 -6.84 -7.85 4.61
N TYR A 169 -5.68 -8.38 4.25
CA TYR A 169 -4.71 -8.93 5.20
C TYR A 169 -3.36 -8.21 5.15
N GLU A 170 -3.26 -7.15 4.35
CA GLU A 170 -2.03 -6.37 4.21
C GLU A 170 -1.82 -5.45 5.41
N HIS A 171 -0.62 -5.48 5.96
CA HIS A 171 -0.26 -4.67 7.11
C HIS A 171 0.52 -3.40 6.72
N SER A 172 1.24 -3.44 5.62
CA SER A 172 2.18 -2.39 5.22
C SER A 172 1.55 -0.99 5.07
N VAL A 173 0.27 -0.91 4.69
CA VAL A 173 -0.46 0.37 4.54
C VAL A 173 -1.41 0.67 5.70
N GLN A 174 -1.48 -0.20 6.70
CA GLN A 174 -2.43 -0.08 7.80
C GLN A 174 -1.76 0.17 9.15
N ILE A 175 -0.52 -0.33 9.35
CA ILE A 175 0.14 -0.36 10.65
C ILE A 175 0.40 1.04 11.22
N ASP A 176 0.76 2.00 10.37
CA ASP A 176 1.06 3.36 10.80
C ASP A 176 -0.19 4.23 11.00
N VAL A 177 -1.37 3.77 10.53
CA VAL A 177 -2.60 4.55 10.59
C VAL A 177 -2.97 4.98 12.02
N PRO A 178 -2.97 4.10 13.06
CA PRO A 178 -3.26 4.55 14.42
C PRO A 178 -2.21 5.54 14.98
N LEU A 179 -0.93 5.40 14.59
CA LEU A 179 0.12 6.34 14.98
C LEU A 179 -0.14 7.74 14.40
N LEU A 180 -0.57 7.79 13.13
CA LEU A 180 -0.95 9.03 12.46
C LEU A 180 -2.22 9.64 13.05
N GLN A 181 -3.24 8.82 13.37
CA GLN A 181 -4.49 9.27 13.98
C GLN A 181 -4.28 9.94 15.33
N TYR A 182 -3.33 9.44 16.14
CA TYR A 182 -3.02 10.01 17.46
C TYR A 182 -2.42 11.41 17.35
N ASN A 183 -1.54 11.64 16.39
CA ASN A 183 -0.74 12.88 16.31
C ASN A 183 -1.30 13.93 15.35
N ARG A 184 -2.32 13.59 14.59
CA ARG A 184 -2.82 14.46 13.50
C ARG A 184 -4.34 14.51 13.48
N GLU A 185 -4.84 15.71 13.18
CA GLU A 185 -6.25 15.98 13.01
C GLU A 185 -6.52 16.38 11.55
N ASP A 186 -7.77 16.22 11.10
CA ASP A 186 -8.30 16.74 9.82
C ASP A 186 -7.50 16.36 8.57
N PHE A 187 -7.11 15.09 8.45
CA PHE A 187 -6.44 14.57 7.27
C PHE A 187 -7.15 13.35 6.67
N LYS A 188 -6.90 13.10 5.40
CA LYS A 188 -7.36 11.93 4.66
C LYS A 188 -6.18 11.05 4.29
N ILE A 189 -6.41 9.74 4.17
CA ILE A 189 -5.38 8.80 3.72
C ILE A 189 -5.66 8.30 2.31
N VAL A 190 -4.57 7.94 1.61
CA VAL A 190 -4.59 7.25 0.31
C VAL A 190 -3.69 6.02 0.45
N PRO A 191 -4.23 4.85 0.85
CA PRO A 191 -3.45 3.63 0.96
C PRO A 191 -3.29 2.98 -0.42
N ILE A 192 -2.03 2.68 -0.79
CA ILE A 192 -1.64 2.06 -2.06
C ILE A 192 -0.84 0.81 -1.75
N VAL A 193 -1.36 -0.36 -2.13
CA VAL A 193 -0.63 -1.64 -2.03
C VAL A 193 0.04 -1.92 -3.37
N ALA A 194 1.36 -1.88 -3.40
CA ALA A 194 2.16 -2.08 -4.61
C ALA A 194 2.52 -3.57 -4.80
N GLY A 195 2.21 -4.10 -5.96
CA GLY A 195 2.71 -5.40 -6.42
C GLY A 195 4.15 -5.31 -6.91
N GLN A 196 4.62 -6.39 -7.55
CA GLN A 196 5.89 -6.39 -8.27
C GLN A 196 5.75 -5.52 -9.52
N CYS A 197 6.66 -4.57 -9.67
CA CYS A 197 6.60 -3.61 -10.76
C CYS A 197 7.96 -3.51 -11.45
N SER A 198 7.94 -3.42 -12.78
CA SER A 198 9.10 -3.06 -13.59
C SER A 198 9.53 -1.62 -13.32
N LEU A 199 10.77 -1.28 -13.68
CA LEU A 199 11.25 0.10 -13.59
C LEU A 199 10.39 1.07 -14.40
N GLU A 200 9.84 0.61 -15.52
CA GLU A 200 8.93 1.40 -16.35
C GLU A 200 7.64 1.74 -15.59
N THR A 201 7.02 0.75 -14.95
CA THR A 201 5.80 0.95 -14.15
C THR A 201 6.08 1.80 -12.91
N ILE A 202 7.23 1.62 -12.26
CA ILE A 202 7.68 2.49 -11.15
C ILE A 202 7.75 3.95 -11.61
N LYS A 203 8.44 4.24 -12.70
CA LYS A 203 8.58 5.61 -13.25
C LYS A 203 7.22 6.22 -13.64
N LYS A 204 6.34 5.43 -14.28
CA LYS A 204 4.98 5.87 -14.64
C LYS A 204 4.13 6.17 -13.41
N ALA A 205 4.12 5.27 -12.42
CA ALA A 205 3.39 5.44 -11.17
C ALA A 205 3.87 6.69 -10.40
N SER A 206 5.18 6.88 -10.33
CA SER A 206 5.81 8.06 -9.70
C SER A 206 5.39 9.36 -10.38
N ALA A 207 5.41 9.41 -11.70
CA ALA A 207 5.01 10.58 -12.47
C ALA A 207 3.52 10.91 -12.28
N ILE A 208 2.63 9.89 -12.26
CA ILE A 208 1.21 10.06 -11.99
C ILE A 208 0.99 10.60 -10.57
N LEU A 209 1.61 9.97 -9.56
CA LEU A 209 1.49 10.43 -8.16
C LEU A 209 2.01 11.85 -8.01
N LYS A 210 3.18 12.18 -8.60
CA LYS A 210 3.78 13.52 -8.56
C LYS A 210 2.85 14.58 -9.18
N SER A 211 2.08 14.25 -10.22
CA SER A 211 1.13 15.17 -10.84
C SER A 211 -0.13 15.45 -10.01
N LEU A 212 -0.45 14.58 -9.05
CA LEU A 212 -1.66 14.66 -8.22
C LEU A 212 -1.43 15.21 -6.81
N ILE A 213 -0.18 15.18 -6.33
CA ILE A 213 0.17 15.67 -4.99
C ILE A 213 0.41 17.18 -4.96
N ASP A 214 0.29 17.76 -3.77
CA ASP A 214 0.46 19.17 -3.50
C ASP A 214 1.32 19.41 -2.25
N SER A 215 1.51 20.68 -1.89
CA SER A 215 2.28 21.07 -0.71
C SER A 215 1.67 20.64 0.62
N GLU A 216 0.41 20.21 0.66
CA GLU A 216 -0.28 19.72 1.86
C GLU A 216 -0.33 18.18 1.92
N THR A 217 0.43 17.51 1.04
CA THR A 217 0.53 16.04 0.96
C THR A 217 1.82 15.54 1.58
N LEU A 218 1.72 14.57 2.49
CA LEU A 218 2.83 13.73 2.97
C LEU A 218 2.79 12.40 2.22
N VAL A 219 3.93 11.94 1.71
CA VAL A 219 4.05 10.61 1.09
C VAL A 219 4.87 9.70 2.00
N ILE A 220 4.37 8.52 2.32
CA ILE A 220 5.04 7.51 3.13
C ILE A 220 5.29 6.28 2.27
N ALA A 221 6.57 5.91 2.11
CA ALA A 221 6.94 4.60 1.62
C ALA A 221 7.15 3.66 2.82
N SER A 222 6.30 2.65 2.90
CA SER A 222 6.30 1.70 4.01
C SER A 222 7.20 0.53 3.69
N SER A 223 8.26 0.30 4.50
CA SER A 223 9.25 -0.75 4.27
C SER A 223 10.00 -1.13 5.53
N ASP A 224 10.05 -2.43 5.82
CA ASP A 224 11.11 -2.99 6.62
C ASP A 224 12.33 -3.24 5.72
N PHE A 225 13.55 -3.26 6.31
CA PHE A 225 14.80 -3.49 5.59
C PHE A 225 15.25 -4.95 5.73
N THR A 226 16.54 -5.21 5.90
CA THR A 226 17.06 -6.57 5.85
C THR A 226 16.32 -7.51 6.81
N HIS A 227 15.75 -8.58 6.25
CA HIS A 227 15.22 -9.73 6.99
C HIS A 227 16.30 -10.80 6.99
N TYR A 228 17.07 -10.90 8.07
CA TYR A 228 18.17 -11.84 8.23
C TYR A 228 17.75 -13.07 9.03
N GLY A 229 18.23 -14.24 8.62
CA GLY A 229 18.12 -15.47 9.37
C GLY A 229 17.42 -16.62 8.64
N PRO A 230 17.48 -17.84 9.21
CA PRO A 230 16.87 -19.04 8.60
C PRO A 230 15.38 -18.90 8.33
N ASN A 231 14.64 -18.21 9.17
CA ASN A 231 13.19 -17.99 9.01
C ASN A 231 12.85 -17.16 7.77
N TYR A 232 13.81 -16.40 7.26
CA TYR A 232 13.63 -15.54 6.07
C TYR A 232 14.37 -16.10 4.84
N GLY A 233 15.08 -17.23 5.00
CA GLY A 233 15.88 -17.83 3.93
C GLY A 233 17.06 -16.96 3.48
N PHE A 234 17.52 -16.01 4.33
CA PHE A 234 18.60 -15.08 4.00
C PHE A 234 19.66 -15.06 5.09
N VAL A 235 20.76 -15.80 4.86
CA VAL A 235 21.91 -15.95 5.76
C VAL A 235 23.20 -15.75 4.95
N PRO A 236 23.47 -14.54 4.45
CA PRO A 236 24.64 -14.29 3.59
C PRO A 236 25.97 -14.27 4.36
N PHE A 237 25.94 -14.18 5.69
CA PHE A 237 27.08 -14.18 6.59
C PHE A 237 26.69 -14.85 7.91
N THR A 238 27.70 -15.40 8.64
CA THR A 238 27.50 -16.14 9.90
C THR A 238 28.35 -15.59 11.05
N GLU A 239 29.23 -14.62 10.74
CA GLU A 239 30.09 -13.95 11.71
C GLU A 239 29.78 -12.44 11.69
N ASN A 240 30.01 -11.76 12.80
CA ASN A 240 29.78 -10.31 12.97
C ASN A 240 28.39 -9.87 12.47
N ILE A 241 27.38 -10.69 12.75
CA ILE A 241 26.04 -10.58 12.14
C ILE A 241 25.46 -9.17 12.29
N GLN A 242 25.56 -8.57 13.46
CA GLN A 242 25.05 -7.21 13.73
C GLN A 242 25.71 -6.17 12.82
N GLU A 243 27.03 -6.19 12.74
CA GLU A 243 27.81 -5.24 11.93
C GLU A 243 27.55 -5.44 10.43
N GLU A 244 27.48 -6.69 9.97
CA GLU A 244 27.24 -6.99 8.56
C GLU A 244 25.80 -6.66 8.14
N ILE A 245 24.78 -6.89 8.98
CA ILE A 245 23.42 -6.40 8.73
C ILE A 245 23.43 -4.88 8.59
N LYS A 246 24.04 -4.17 9.55
CA LYS A 246 24.12 -2.71 9.54
C LYS A 246 24.83 -2.18 8.28
N LYS A 247 25.92 -2.82 7.88
CA LYS A 247 26.66 -2.46 6.67
C LYS A 247 25.83 -2.66 5.40
N LEU A 248 25.10 -3.77 5.31
CA LEU A 248 24.18 -4.06 4.21
C LEU A 248 23.05 -3.01 4.14
N ASP A 249 22.45 -2.68 5.25
CA ASP A 249 21.37 -1.70 5.33
C ASP A 249 21.86 -0.28 5.00
N MET A 250 23.04 0.12 5.54
CA MET A 250 23.62 1.44 5.27
C MET A 250 24.02 1.59 3.79
N GLY A 251 24.47 0.53 3.13
CA GLY A 251 24.72 0.57 1.69
C GLY A 251 23.45 0.86 0.87
N ALA A 252 22.30 0.30 1.26
CA ALA A 252 21.02 0.66 0.65
C ALA A 252 20.61 2.11 0.98
N TYR A 253 20.86 2.56 2.22
CA TYR A 253 20.60 3.94 2.63
C TYR A 253 21.43 4.97 1.84
N GLU A 254 22.65 4.65 1.45
CA GLU A 254 23.49 5.56 0.63
C GLU A 254 22.83 5.91 -0.70
N ASP A 255 22.22 4.95 -1.40
CA ASP A 255 21.49 5.21 -2.64
C ASP A 255 20.18 6.00 -2.35
N ILE A 256 19.49 5.67 -1.27
CA ILE A 256 18.31 6.43 -0.81
C ILE A 256 18.69 7.88 -0.50
N ALA A 257 19.80 8.10 0.19
CA ALA A 257 20.29 9.44 0.53
C ALA A 257 20.70 10.28 -0.70
N ARG A 258 21.13 9.62 -1.77
CA ARG A 258 21.39 10.26 -3.08
C ARG A 258 20.13 10.42 -3.94
N LEU A 259 18.97 9.96 -3.48
CA LEU A 259 17.70 9.93 -4.22
C LEU A 259 17.79 9.10 -5.51
N ASP A 260 18.69 8.11 -5.54
CA ASP A 260 18.96 7.26 -6.70
C ASP A 260 18.13 5.98 -6.67
N ALA A 261 16.96 6.03 -7.30
CA ALA A 261 16.05 4.89 -7.36
C ALA A 261 16.66 3.68 -8.12
N GLU A 262 17.38 3.94 -9.22
CA GLU A 262 17.99 2.87 -10.03
C GLU A 262 19.22 2.26 -9.33
N GLY A 263 20.04 3.09 -8.68
CA GLY A 263 21.13 2.67 -7.82
C GLY A 263 20.64 1.78 -6.68
N PHE A 264 19.59 2.21 -5.97
CA PHE A 264 18.96 1.45 -4.90
C PHE A 264 18.44 0.08 -5.36
N LEU A 265 17.73 0.03 -6.48
CA LEU A 265 17.25 -1.25 -7.06
C LEU A 265 18.42 -2.15 -7.47
N SER A 266 19.46 -1.57 -8.08
CA SER A 266 20.69 -2.28 -8.48
C SER A 266 21.43 -2.82 -7.25
N TYR A 267 21.58 -2.02 -6.19
CA TYR A 267 22.19 -2.43 -4.93
C TYR A 267 21.47 -3.63 -4.32
N ARG A 268 20.12 -3.53 -4.19
CA ARG A 268 19.30 -4.63 -3.69
C ARG A 268 19.46 -5.90 -4.53
N GLN A 269 19.46 -5.78 -5.85
CA GLN A 269 19.63 -6.92 -6.75
C GLN A 269 21.02 -7.58 -6.59
N LYS A 270 22.07 -6.79 -6.47
CA LYS A 270 23.45 -7.28 -6.33
C LYS A 270 23.71 -7.96 -4.99
N THR A 271 23.16 -7.41 -3.91
CA THR A 271 23.39 -7.89 -2.54
C THR A 271 22.41 -8.96 -2.10
N GLY A 272 21.24 -9.06 -2.76
CA GLY A 272 20.12 -9.88 -2.32
C GLY A 272 19.41 -9.36 -1.08
N ALA A 273 19.68 -8.10 -0.65
CA ALA A 273 19.06 -7.50 0.53
C ALA A 273 17.54 -7.65 0.51
N THR A 274 16.98 -8.21 1.57
CA THR A 274 15.58 -8.61 1.69
C THR A 274 14.69 -7.44 2.14
N ILE A 275 14.80 -6.31 1.43
CA ILE A 275 14.00 -5.09 1.68
C ILE A 275 12.61 -5.30 1.09
N CYS A 276 11.59 -5.45 1.94
CA CYS A 276 10.23 -5.81 1.48
C CYS A 276 9.56 -4.68 0.68
N GLY A 277 9.74 -3.43 1.09
CA GLY A 277 9.15 -2.25 0.45
C GLY A 277 10.02 -1.61 -0.63
N TYR A 278 10.86 -2.37 -1.34
CA TYR A 278 11.76 -1.79 -2.34
C TYR A 278 11.01 -1.12 -3.51
N ILE A 279 9.83 -1.62 -3.91
CA ILE A 279 8.99 -0.95 -4.92
C ILE A 279 8.42 0.37 -4.39
N PRO A 280 7.76 0.45 -3.21
CA PRO A 280 7.37 1.71 -2.58
C PRO A 280 8.51 2.74 -2.47
N ILE A 281 9.70 2.31 -2.03
CA ILE A 281 10.88 3.18 -1.92
C ILE A 281 11.29 3.70 -3.30
N ALA A 282 11.40 2.83 -4.31
CA ALA A 282 11.79 3.23 -5.66
C ALA A 282 10.76 4.19 -6.30
N ILE A 283 9.45 3.98 -6.06
CA ILE A 283 8.40 4.91 -6.47
C ILE A 283 8.64 6.28 -5.81
N LEU A 284 8.83 6.31 -4.49
CA LEU A 284 9.05 7.55 -3.75
C LEU A 284 10.30 8.30 -4.25
N LEU A 285 11.44 7.61 -4.38
CA LEU A 285 12.69 8.21 -4.85
C LEU A 285 12.53 8.81 -6.26
N SER A 286 11.76 8.14 -7.14
CA SER A 286 11.48 8.62 -8.50
C SER A 286 10.54 9.84 -8.55
N MET A 287 9.89 10.21 -7.45
CA MET A 287 9.03 11.40 -7.35
C MET A 287 9.83 12.68 -7.03
N PHE A 288 11.03 12.56 -6.48
CA PHE A 288 11.76 13.71 -5.97
C PHE A 288 12.37 14.60 -7.08
N GLY A 289 12.48 15.88 -6.76
CA GLY A 289 13.31 16.86 -7.48
C GLY A 289 14.69 16.99 -6.84
N GLN A 290 15.51 17.90 -7.40
CA GLN A 290 16.91 18.07 -6.96
C GLN A 290 17.07 18.80 -5.62
N ASP A 291 16.04 19.50 -5.14
CA ASP A 291 16.06 20.28 -3.89
C ASP A 291 15.77 19.44 -2.64
N VAL A 292 15.42 18.17 -2.81
CA VAL A 292 15.05 17.27 -1.71
C VAL A 292 16.30 16.71 -1.03
N LYS A 293 16.26 16.65 0.31
CA LYS A 293 17.33 16.08 1.15
C LYS A 293 16.76 14.97 2.02
N ALA A 294 17.46 13.84 2.03
CA ALA A 294 17.17 12.73 2.92
C ALA A 294 17.94 12.87 4.23
N GLU A 295 17.29 12.52 5.34
CA GLU A 295 17.86 12.48 6.69
C GLU A 295 17.48 11.16 7.36
N LEU A 296 18.50 10.45 7.87
CA LEU A 296 18.28 9.26 8.72
C LEU A 296 17.88 9.71 10.12
N ILE A 297 16.61 9.49 10.46
CA ILE A 297 16.07 9.87 11.76
C ILE A 297 16.38 8.80 12.80
N ARG A 298 16.17 7.52 12.44
CA ARG A 298 16.41 6.40 13.35
C ARG A 298 16.63 5.11 12.58
N TYR A 299 17.54 4.30 13.12
CA TYR A 299 17.80 2.92 12.70
C TYR A 299 17.79 2.01 13.92
N ALA A 300 17.20 0.83 13.81
CA ALA A 300 17.30 -0.24 14.80
C ALA A 300 17.04 -1.59 14.12
N THR A 301 17.37 -2.67 14.84
CA THR A 301 17.03 -4.03 14.41
C THR A 301 16.25 -4.76 15.50
N SER A 302 15.42 -5.73 15.11
CA SER A 302 14.75 -6.59 16.09
C SER A 302 15.77 -7.41 16.89
N GLY A 303 16.93 -7.75 16.29
CA GLY A 303 18.04 -8.43 16.95
C GLY A 303 18.61 -7.61 18.12
N GLU A 304 18.83 -6.31 17.90
CA GLU A 304 19.27 -5.38 18.96
C GLU A 304 18.21 -5.26 20.06
N LEU A 305 16.94 -5.06 19.69
CA LEU A 305 15.85 -4.88 20.65
C LEU A 305 15.58 -6.11 21.53
N MET A 306 15.81 -7.30 20.98
CA MET A 306 15.51 -8.58 21.64
C MET A 306 16.76 -9.28 22.19
N GLY A 307 17.97 -8.80 21.86
CA GLY A 307 19.24 -9.43 22.21
C GLY A 307 19.50 -10.75 21.46
N ASP A 308 18.84 -10.98 20.32
CA ASP A 308 18.96 -12.20 19.52
C ASP A 308 18.98 -11.90 18.02
N TYR A 309 20.10 -12.19 17.37
CA TYR A 309 20.33 -12.02 15.95
C TYR A 309 20.15 -13.29 15.13
N THR A 310 19.65 -14.38 15.72
CA THR A 310 19.36 -15.62 14.97
C THR A 310 18.39 -15.36 13.82
N ASN A 311 17.38 -14.52 14.10
CA ASN A 311 16.45 -13.97 13.09
C ASN A 311 16.24 -12.49 13.44
N SER A 312 16.60 -11.62 12.52
CA SER A 312 16.55 -10.17 12.75
C SER A 312 15.97 -9.43 11.56
N VAL A 313 15.15 -8.42 11.85
CA VAL A 313 14.61 -7.49 10.85
C VAL A 313 15.09 -6.10 11.17
N SER A 314 15.47 -5.35 10.14
CA SER A 314 15.96 -3.97 10.29
C SER A 314 14.87 -2.96 9.98
N TYR A 315 14.92 -1.83 10.67
CA TYR A 315 13.93 -0.76 10.63
C TYR A 315 14.59 0.59 10.45
N PHE A 316 14.13 1.36 9.49
CA PHE A 316 14.54 2.74 9.26
C PHE A 316 13.37 3.69 9.42
N ALA A 317 13.63 4.86 10.01
CA ALA A 317 12.85 6.06 9.80
C ALA A 317 13.74 7.06 9.05
N ILE A 318 13.35 7.40 7.81
CA ILE A 318 14.06 8.36 6.97
C ILE A 318 13.08 9.47 6.62
N ALA A 319 13.48 10.73 6.82
CA ALA A 319 12.70 11.89 6.44
C ALA A 319 13.29 12.56 5.19
N PHE A 320 12.41 13.04 4.33
CA PHE A 320 12.80 13.79 3.13
C PHE A 320 12.23 15.20 3.23
N SER A 321 13.11 16.19 3.21
CA SER A 321 12.77 17.61 3.31
C SER A 321 13.02 18.33 1.99
N GLY A 322 12.10 19.19 1.58
CA GLY A 322 12.14 19.93 0.34
C GLY A 322 10.76 20.40 -0.10
N THR A 323 10.56 20.50 -1.41
CA THR A 323 9.27 20.86 -1.99
C THR A 323 8.84 19.86 -3.06
N TRP A 324 7.53 19.65 -3.18
CA TRP A 324 7.00 18.95 -4.35
C TRP A 324 7.01 19.90 -5.54
N GLU A 325 7.74 19.53 -6.59
CA GLU A 325 7.67 20.24 -7.87
C GLU A 325 6.30 19.99 -8.52
N SER A 326 5.57 21.06 -8.79
CA SER A 326 4.30 20.97 -9.52
C SER A 326 4.53 20.43 -10.93
N GLN A 327 3.77 19.42 -11.31
CA GLN A 327 3.74 18.89 -12.68
C GLN A 327 2.32 18.99 -13.24
N PRO A 328 2.16 19.19 -14.57
CA PRO A 328 0.86 19.10 -15.20
C PRO A 328 0.26 17.71 -14.98
N LEU A 329 -1.06 17.64 -14.82
CA LEU A 329 -1.77 16.36 -14.80
C LEU A 329 -1.42 15.58 -16.06
N LEU A 330 -1.03 14.33 -15.87
CA LEU A 330 -0.81 13.42 -16.99
C LEU A 330 -2.15 12.97 -17.52
N GLU A 331 -2.36 13.11 -18.83
CA GLU A 331 -3.56 12.55 -19.45
C GLU A 331 -3.52 11.02 -19.33
N PRO A 332 -4.61 10.40 -18.85
CA PRO A 332 -4.71 8.95 -18.81
C PRO A 332 -4.58 8.39 -20.22
N GLN A 333 -3.49 7.70 -20.50
CA GLN A 333 -3.37 7.00 -21.78
C GLN A 333 -4.39 5.87 -21.80
N SER A 334 -5.42 5.98 -22.62
CA SER A 334 -6.30 4.87 -22.93
C SER A 334 -5.50 3.83 -23.73
N ASN A 335 -4.92 2.87 -23.02
CA ASN A 335 -4.34 1.67 -23.66
C ASN A 335 -5.41 0.69 -24.19
N THR A 336 -6.66 1.04 -24.09
CA THR A 336 -7.73 0.37 -24.84
C THR A 336 -7.73 0.97 -26.24
N PRO A 337 -7.37 0.20 -27.28
CA PRO A 337 -7.67 0.66 -28.63
C PRO A 337 -9.15 1.04 -28.65
N GLU A 338 -9.46 2.24 -29.13
CA GLU A 338 -10.83 2.66 -29.30
C GLU A 338 -11.54 1.57 -30.11
N LEU A 339 -12.51 0.93 -29.46
CA LEU A 339 -13.32 -0.07 -30.16
C LEU A 339 -14.09 0.65 -31.27
N THR A 340 -13.89 0.23 -32.48
CA THR A 340 -14.72 0.73 -33.57
C THR A 340 -16.21 0.42 -33.30
N GLU A 341 -17.13 1.14 -33.92
CA GLU A 341 -18.56 0.84 -33.78
C GLU A 341 -18.88 -0.60 -34.22
N GLN A 342 -18.11 -1.14 -35.18
CA GLN A 342 -18.21 -2.52 -35.60
C GLN A 342 -17.78 -3.51 -34.51
N ASP A 343 -16.69 -3.21 -33.77
CA ASP A 343 -16.23 -4.01 -32.61
C ASP A 343 -17.26 -3.98 -31.48
N LYS A 344 -17.82 -2.81 -31.18
CA LYS A 344 -18.87 -2.66 -30.16
C LYS A 344 -20.11 -3.49 -30.50
N GLN A 345 -20.55 -3.46 -31.77
CA GLN A 345 -21.67 -4.27 -32.22
C GLN A 345 -21.38 -5.76 -32.13
N GLN A 346 -20.17 -6.20 -32.53
CA GLN A 346 -19.78 -7.62 -32.43
C GLN A 346 -19.71 -8.08 -30.96
N LEU A 347 -19.19 -7.25 -30.05
CA LEU A 347 -19.16 -7.55 -28.63
C LEU A 347 -20.57 -7.67 -28.03
N LEU A 348 -21.50 -6.80 -28.43
CA LEU A 348 -22.91 -6.87 -28.00
C LEU A 348 -23.60 -8.14 -28.49
N ILE A 349 -23.35 -8.55 -29.73
CA ILE A 349 -23.88 -9.80 -30.31
C ILE A 349 -23.32 -11.01 -29.54
N LEU A 350 -22.01 -11.01 -29.26
CA LEU A 350 -21.36 -12.07 -28.52
C LEU A 350 -21.87 -12.17 -27.07
N ALA A 351 -21.99 -11.03 -26.37
CA ALA A 351 -22.54 -10.98 -25.02
C ALA A 351 -24.00 -11.52 -25.00
N ARG A 352 -24.83 -11.16 -25.96
CA ARG A 352 -26.20 -11.66 -26.06
C ARG A 352 -26.24 -13.18 -26.33
N LYS A 353 -25.41 -13.70 -27.25
CA LYS A 353 -25.28 -15.14 -27.51
C LYS A 353 -24.85 -15.89 -26.24
N THR A 354 -23.83 -15.38 -25.52
CA THR A 354 -23.32 -15.96 -24.26
C THR A 354 -24.42 -16.03 -23.21
N MET A 355 -25.16 -14.94 -22.99
CA MET A 355 -26.27 -14.93 -22.02
C MET A 355 -27.38 -15.91 -22.39
N VAL A 356 -27.83 -15.93 -23.65
CA VAL A 356 -28.88 -16.85 -24.10
C VAL A 356 -28.44 -18.30 -23.92
N TYR A 357 -27.19 -18.61 -24.28
CA TYR A 357 -26.64 -19.97 -24.10
C TYR A 357 -26.58 -20.36 -22.63
N ALA A 358 -26.05 -19.46 -21.76
CA ALA A 358 -25.92 -19.72 -20.35
C ALA A 358 -27.27 -19.96 -19.66
N VAL A 359 -28.29 -19.17 -19.99
CA VAL A 359 -29.65 -19.35 -19.48
C VAL A 359 -30.26 -20.67 -19.93
N LYS A 360 -30.10 -21.01 -21.24
CA LYS A 360 -30.67 -22.24 -21.83
C LYS A 360 -29.99 -23.50 -21.30
N ASN A 361 -28.66 -23.49 -21.16
CA ASN A 361 -27.86 -24.67 -20.82
C ASN A 361 -27.37 -24.70 -19.36
N ARG A 362 -27.68 -23.69 -18.55
CA ARG A 362 -27.26 -23.54 -17.16
C ARG A 362 -25.75 -23.65 -16.92
N ARG A 363 -24.94 -23.27 -17.93
CA ARG A 363 -23.49 -23.22 -17.87
C ARG A 363 -22.94 -22.15 -18.82
N VAL A 364 -21.72 -21.69 -18.58
CA VAL A 364 -21.03 -20.78 -19.49
C VAL A 364 -20.61 -21.54 -20.76
N PRO A 365 -20.84 -20.99 -21.97
CA PRO A 365 -20.43 -21.64 -23.22
C PRO A 365 -18.91 -21.65 -23.38
N GLN A 366 -18.39 -22.68 -24.06
CA GLN A 366 -17.03 -22.65 -24.56
C GLN A 366 -16.96 -21.82 -25.86
N GLU A 367 -15.77 -21.36 -26.23
CA GLU A 367 -15.56 -20.49 -27.40
C GLU A 367 -16.11 -21.09 -28.69
N SER A 368 -15.89 -22.40 -28.87
CA SER A 368 -16.40 -23.15 -30.03
C SER A 368 -17.93 -23.20 -30.12
N GLU A 369 -18.65 -23.02 -29.04
CA GLU A 369 -20.11 -23.07 -28.96
C GLU A 369 -20.77 -21.73 -29.29
N LEU A 370 -20.00 -20.65 -29.35
CA LEU A 370 -20.47 -19.31 -29.67
C LEU A 370 -20.38 -19.00 -31.19
N GLY A 371 -19.75 -19.87 -31.97
CA GLY A 371 -19.60 -19.72 -33.42
C GLY A 371 -18.77 -18.48 -33.80
N VAL A 372 -17.66 -18.26 -33.07
CA VAL A 372 -16.78 -17.09 -33.24
C VAL A 372 -15.40 -17.57 -33.70
#